data_5ad4f1bd6cac3ba4a4ca213801cf8ddf
#
_entry.id   5ad4f1bd6cac3ba4a4ca213801cf8ddf
#
_cell.length_a   1.000
_cell.length_b   1.000
_cell.length_c   1.000
_cell.angle_alpha   90.00
_cell.angle_beta   90.00
_cell.angle_gamma   90.00
#
_symmetry.space_group_name_H-M   'P 1'
#
loop_
_entity.id
_entity.type
_entity.pdbx_description
1 polymer ?
#
loop_
_entity_poly.entity_id
_entity_poly.type
_entity_poly.pdbx_seq_one_letter_code
_entity_poly.pdbx_strand_id
1 'polypeptide(L)'
;MPMPNFKLSFALPKRQQVALADASGISILNKYIPDDDISIIDIERMNVFALFRMLVAGKKSLFDYTVAYIKIFKPQFVFTFLDNNVDFYKLAAIFPGVKFIAIQNGQRANYANQLGFGFFDHLKNDSAKYKLSAHAICVLGTTSAKQYTQYIKAKPVVTGSLKNNLIGNQIMPAERFDIVYVSQHAPFEIPISEMKFFFGHKSITAEEFYTIEQKIVRFLAAHSKQTNQSFAVLGKRTDSSQFEREFFASAASPYNIQFIPRTSDTSTYEFCNSASIIVTADSTIGYEFLARGNRVVFLSGRINAVSDELSREAHDTDFGFPLELGTSGPFWTNAANESEFERVIRSVQSMSDAQWASTISPYNEVLMAYQPGNTAFIQMLRSEGIPTKNEVTQRA
;
A
#
# COMPACT_ATOMS: atom_id res chain seq x y z
N MET A 1 5.66 25.58 7.41
CA MET A 1 4.51 24.69 7.62
C MET A 1 3.62 25.30 8.65
N PRO A 2 2.31 25.47 8.42
CA PRO A 2 1.39 25.86 9.49
C PRO A 2 1.47 24.76 10.56
N MET A 3 1.51 25.17 11.82
CA MET A 3 1.47 24.21 12.94
C MET A 3 0.18 23.42 12.82
N PRO A 4 0.21 22.08 12.86
CA PRO A 4 -1.01 21.29 12.87
C PRO A 4 -1.88 21.73 14.04
N ASN A 5 -3.17 21.93 13.78
CA ASN A 5 -4.17 22.25 14.80
C ASN A 5 -4.37 21.03 15.71
N PHE A 6 -3.52 20.89 16.71
CA PHE A 6 -3.65 19.83 17.71
C PHE A 6 -4.91 20.06 18.54
N LYS A 7 -5.80 19.09 18.53
CA LYS A 7 -6.93 19.04 19.46
C LYS A 7 -6.47 18.32 20.73
N LEU A 8 -7.01 18.75 21.87
CA LEU A 8 -6.75 18.09 23.15
C LEU A 8 -7.94 17.23 23.56
N SER A 9 -7.65 16.04 24.08
CA SER A 9 -8.62 15.13 24.68
C SER A 9 -8.38 15.04 26.17
N PHE A 10 -9.44 15.36 26.98
CA PHE A 10 -9.44 15.24 28.42
C PHE A 10 -10.05 13.91 28.91
N ALA A 11 -10.33 12.98 27.99
CA ALA A 11 -10.88 11.68 28.36
C ALA A 11 -9.91 10.95 29.30
N LEU A 12 -10.45 10.45 30.41
CA LEU A 12 -9.69 9.61 31.33
C LEU A 12 -9.23 8.33 30.61
N PRO A 13 -8.01 7.87 30.87
CA PRO A 13 -7.50 6.63 30.30
C PRO A 13 -8.38 5.45 30.70
N LYS A 14 -9.11 4.90 29.74
CA LYS A 14 -9.74 3.59 29.91
C LYS A 14 -8.72 2.53 29.55
N ARG A 15 -8.53 1.53 30.39
CA ARG A 15 -7.75 0.34 30.02
C ARG A 15 -8.51 -0.40 28.94
N GLN A 16 -7.99 -0.38 27.75
CA GLN A 16 -8.47 -1.18 26.63
C GLN A 16 -7.40 -2.20 26.29
N GLN A 17 -7.84 -3.39 25.88
CA GLN A 17 -6.92 -4.47 25.58
C GLN A 17 -6.06 -4.15 24.36
N VAL A 18 -6.64 -3.45 23.40
CA VAL A 18 -6.02 -3.13 22.10
C VAL A 18 -5.83 -1.62 21.97
N ALA A 19 -4.66 -1.19 21.53
CA ALA A 19 -4.42 0.15 21.04
C ALA A 19 -4.06 0.10 19.55
N LEU A 20 -4.55 1.07 18.79
CA LEU A 20 -4.18 1.29 17.39
C LEU A 20 -3.25 2.51 17.35
N ALA A 21 -2.04 2.35 16.81
CA ALA A 21 -1.01 3.39 16.78
C ALA A 21 -1.33 4.54 15.81
N ASP A 22 -2.30 4.32 14.93
CA ASP A 22 -2.79 5.31 13.96
C ASP A 22 -4.25 5.00 13.59
N ALA A 23 -5.01 5.99 13.17
CA ALA A 23 -6.42 5.82 12.83
C ALA A 23 -6.68 5.14 11.48
N SER A 24 -5.66 4.97 10.65
CA SER A 24 -5.82 4.56 9.24
C SER A 24 -6.45 3.19 9.05
N GLY A 25 -6.26 2.27 10.00
CA GLY A 25 -6.76 0.90 9.93
C GLY A 25 -8.04 0.62 10.72
N ILE A 26 -8.62 1.62 11.38
CA ILE A 26 -9.75 1.41 12.30
C ILE A 26 -10.96 0.77 11.60
N SER A 27 -11.28 1.21 10.38
CA SER A 27 -12.41 0.68 9.60
C SER A 27 -12.28 -0.81 9.25
N ILE A 28 -11.04 -1.31 9.19
CA ILE A 28 -10.75 -2.73 8.96
C ILE A 28 -10.75 -3.47 10.30
N LEU A 29 -10.04 -2.95 11.30
CA LEU A 29 -9.87 -3.62 12.59
C LEU A 29 -11.22 -3.79 13.32
N ASN A 30 -12.11 -2.80 13.22
CA ASN A 30 -13.47 -2.84 13.76
C ASN A 30 -14.36 -3.93 13.15
N LYS A 31 -13.97 -4.55 12.05
CA LYS A 31 -14.71 -5.73 11.54
C LYS A 31 -14.45 -6.99 12.38
N TYR A 32 -13.35 -7.01 13.11
CA TYR A 32 -12.88 -8.19 13.87
C TYR A 32 -12.91 -7.99 15.37
N ILE A 33 -12.55 -6.82 15.87
CA ILE A 33 -12.43 -6.49 17.31
C ILE A 33 -13.56 -5.53 17.68
N PRO A 34 -14.23 -5.71 18.83
CA PRO A 34 -15.24 -4.77 19.31
C PRO A 34 -14.68 -3.36 19.46
N ASP A 35 -15.46 -2.35 19.10
CA ASP A 35 -15.04 -0.93 19.13
C ASP A 35 -14.67 -0.47 20.55
N ASP A 36 -15.37 -0.97 21.55
CA ASP A 36 -15.13 -0.65 22.97
C ASP A 36 -13.80 -1.22 23.50
N ASP A 37 -13.20 -2.19 22.78
CA ASP A 37 -11.92 -2.79 23.15
C ASP A 37 -10.73 -2.09 22.48
N ILE A 38 -10.97 -1.12 21.57
CA ILE A 38 -9.93 -0.44 20.81
C ILE A 38 -9.78 1.01 21.29
N SER A 39 -8.54 1.39 21.64
CA SER A 39 -8.13 2.78 21.78
C SER A 39 -7.28 3.22 20.61
N ILE A 40 -7.34 4.50 20.25
CA ILE A 40 -6.49 5.08 19.20
C ILE A 40 -5.45 5.98 19.85
N ILE A 41 -4.18 5.78 19.50
CA ILE A 41 -3.09 6.70 19.83
C ILE A 41 -3.12 7.84 18.81
N ASP A 42 -4.02 8.78 19.06
CA ASP A 42 -4.28 9.86 18.12
C ASP A 42 -3.29 11.02 18.36
N ILE A 43 -2.48 11.32 17.36
CA ILE A 43 -1.53 12.44 17.39
C ILE A 43 -2.18 13.77 17.00
N GLU A 44 -3.33 13.75 16.30
CA GLU A 44 -4.09 14.94 15.96
C GLU A 44 -5.00 15.37 17.13
N ARG A 45 -5.40 14.41 17.97
CA ARG A 45 -6.18 14.62 19.17
C ARG A 45 -5.48 14.07 20.41
N MET A 46 -4.45 14.78 20.86
CA MET A 46 -3.56 14.33 21.93
C MET A 46 -4.28 14.25 23.29
N ASN A 47 -4.09 13.14 24.00
CA ASN A 47 -4.57 12.97 25.36
C ASN A 47 -3.74 13.78 26.36
N VAL A 48 -4.38 14.64 27.15
CA VAL A 48 -3.68 15.56 28.04
C VAL A 48 -2.86 14.86 29.13
N PHE A 49 -3.29 13.69 29.61
CA PHE A 49 -2.55 12.94 30.63
C PHE A 49 -1.25 12.35 30.05
N ALA A 50 -1.31 11.83 28.83
CA ALA A 50 -0.12 11.35 28.13
C ALA A 50 0.84 12.49 27.79
N LEU A 51 0.30 13.61 27.31
CA LEU A 51 1.06 14.82 27.02
C LEU A 51 1.75 15.37 28.27
N PHE A 52 1.01 15.52 29.38
CA PHE A 52 1.55 15.98 30.65
C PHE A 52 2.69 15.07 31.15
N ARG A 53 2.48 13.75 31.12
CA ARG A 53 3.53 12.78 31.50
C ARG A 53 4.76 12.90 30.63
N MET A 54 4.61 13.10 29.33
CA MET A 54 5.72 13.32 28.40
C MET A 54 6.51 14.58 28.79
N LEU A 55 5.80 15.69 29.00
CA LEU A 55 6.43 17.00 29.32
C LEU A 55 7.15 16.98 30.67
N VAL A 56 6.55 16.39 31.71
CA VAL A 56 7.18 16.22 33.04
C VAL A 56 8.46 15.38 32.95
N ALA A 57 8.52 14.43 32.00
CA ALA A 57 9.75 13.67 31.71
C ALA A 57 10.80 14.44 30.88
N GLY A 58 10.56 15.72 30.57
CA GLY A 58 11.45 16.54 29.75
C GLY A 58 11.51 16.15 28.27
N LYS A 59 10.48 15.43 27.81
CA LYS A 59 10.39 14.89 26.44
C LYS A 59 9.47 15.74 25.56
N LYS A 60 9.68 15.72 24.22
CA LYS A 60 8.99 16.65 23.31
C LYS A 60 8.62 16.04 21.95
N SER A 61 8.99 14.77 21.67
CA SER A 61 8.74 14.16 20.34
C SER A 61 7.40 13.40 20.33
N LEU A 62 6.83 13.17 19.14
CA LEU A 62 5.66 12.31 18.97
C LEU A 62 5.94 10.85 19.40
N PHE A 63 7.17 10.39 19.23
CA PHE A 63 7.62 9.11 19.75
C PHE A 63 7.51 9.07 21.29
N ASP A 64 7.99 10.10 21.99
CA ASP A 64 7.89 10.20 23.43
C ASP A 64 6.44 10.29 23.93
N TYR A 65 5.56 10.96 23.16
CA TYR A 65 4.12 10.96 23.44
C TYR A 65 3.54 9.55 23.38
N THR A 66 3.86 8.80 22.33
CA THR A 66 3.41 7.40 22.18
C THR A 66 3.93 6.52 23.33
N VAL A 67 5.19 6.71 23.73
CA VAL A 67 5.77 6.03 24.90
C VAL A 67 4.99 6.38 26.18
N ALA A 68 4.67 7.66 26.39
CA ALA A 68 3.90 8.11 27.57
C ALA A 68 2.48 7.55 27.55
N TYR A 69 1.84 7.52 26.37
CA TYR A 69 0.50 6.94 26.19
C TYR A 69 0.49 5.45 26.58
N ILE A 70 1.38 4.63 26.01
CA ILE A 70 1.46 3.20 26.30
C ILE A 70 1.72 2.96 27.81
N LYS A 71 2.57 3.77 28.44
CA LYS A 71 2.83 3.68 29.89
C LYS A 71 1.60 3.95 30.76
N ILE A 72 0.69 4.82 30.33
CA ILE A 72 -0.54 5.16 31.07
C ILE A 72 -1.64 4.14 30.80
N PHE A 73 -1.91 3.88 29.52
CA PHE A 73 -3.06 3.05 29.10
C PHE A 73 -2.77 1.57 29.23
N LYS A 74 -1.49 1.16 29.18
CA LYS A 74 -1.02 -0.22 29.33
C LYS A 74 -1.80 -1.24 28.48
N PRO A 75 -1.94 -1.01 27.16
CA PRO A 75 -2.58 -1.98 26.29
C PRO A 75 -1.80 -3.30 26.30
N GLN A 76 -2.49 -4.40 26.07
CA GLN A 76 -1.83 -5.71 25.86
C GLN A 76 -1.32 -5.85 24.44
N PHE A 77 -2.04 -5.26 23.48
CA PHE A 77 -1.74 -5.28 22.06
C PHE A 77 -1.68 -3.86 21.50
N VAL A 78 -0.70 -3.62 20.63
CA VAL A 78 -0.63 -2.38 19.83
C VAL A 78 -0.56 -2.74 18.37
N PHE A 79 -1.53 -2.29 17.59
CA PHE A 79 -1.59 -2.49 16.14
C PHE A 79 -1.15 -1.23 15.39
N THR A 80 -0.63 -1.41 14.18
CA THR A 80 -0.47 -0.35 13.19
C THR A 80 -0.81 -0.85 11.80
N PHE A 81 -1.40 0.02 10.97
CA PHE A 81 -1.52 -0.13 9.52
C PHE A 81 -0.51 0.75 8.77
N LEU A 82 0.32 1.50 9.51
CA LEU A 82 1.47 2.20 8.98
C LEU A 82 2.72 1.35 9.19
N ASP A 83 2.77 0.19 8.51
CA ASP A 83 3.88 -0.78 8.59
C ASP A 83 5.24 -0.20 8.19
N ASN A 84 5.24 0.94 7.47
CA ASN A 84 6.42 1.70 7.10
C ASN A 84 6.86 2.74 8.17
N ASN A 85 6.20 2.79 9.32
CA ASN A 85 6.64 3.60 10.45
C ASN A 85 7.68 2.83 11.27
N VAL A 86 8.98 3.13 11.08
CA VAL A 86 10.08 2.45 11.76
C VAL A 86 10.06 2.64 13.27
N ASP A 87 9.53 3.76 13.76
CA ASP A 87 9.42 4.04 15.20
C ASP A 87 8.50 3.05 15.91
N PHE A 88 7.51 2.48 15.22
CA PHE A 88 6.68 1.40 15.74
C PHE A 88 7.52 0.19 16.19
N TYR A 89 8.50 -0.19 15.40
CA TYR A 89 9.38 -1.33 15.71
C TYR A 89 10.40 -1.03 16.82
N LYS A 90 10.76 0.25 17.02
CA LYS A 90 11.57 0.70 18.16
C LYS A 90 10.76 0.65 19.46
N LEU A 91 9.47 1.00 19.42
CA LEU A 91 8.56 0.92 20.58
C LEU A 91 8.43 -0.51 21.11
N ALA A 92 8.33 -1.50 20.24
CA ALA A 92 8.22 -2.89 20.65
C ALA A 92 9.44 -3.36 21.47
N ALA A 93 10.63 -2.85 21.19
CA ALA A 93 11.83 -3.15 21.98
C ALA A 93 11.80 -2.49 23.37
N ILE A 94 11.11 -1.35 23.53
CA ILE A 94 10.96 -0.64 24.82
C ILE A 94 9.92 -1.31 25.72
N PHE A 95 8.91 -1.95 25.14
CA PHE A 95 7.78 -2.56 25.85
C PHE A 95 7.69 -4.08 25.62
N PRO A 96 8.61 -4.90 26.17
CA PRO A 96 8.66 -6.33 25.89
C PRO A 96 7.42 -7.09 26.41
N GLY A 97 6.63 -6.50 27.32
CA GLY A 97 5.38 -7.06 27.82
C GLY A 97 4.14 -6.72 27.00
N VAL A 98 4.31 -5.92 25.92
CA VAL A 98 3.22 -5.51 25.03
C VAL A 98 3.43 -6.15 23.66
N LYS A 99 2.39 -6.74 23.09
CA LYS A 99 2.48 -7.39 21.77
C LYS A 99 2.21 -6.36 20.66
N PHE A 100 3.23 -6.01 19.91
CA PHE A 100 3.16 -5.10 18.77
C PHE A 100 2.89 -5.89 17.48
N ILE A 101 1.85 -5.55 16.75
CA ILE A 101 1.41 -6.23 15.53
C ILE A 101 1.32 -5.20 14.40
N ALA A 102 2.18 -5.32 13.40
CA ALA A 102 2.12 -4.49 12.20
C ALA A 102 1.30 -5.19 11.11
N ILE A 103 0.54 -4.40 10.36
CA ILE A 103 -0.27 -4.87 9.22
C ILE A 103 0.18 -4.11 8.00
N GLN A 104 0.73 -4.82 7.02
CA GLN A 104 1.15 -4.24 5.75
C GLN A 104 -0.08 -3.78 4.96
N ASN A 105 -0.13 -2.49 4.62
CA ASN A 105 -1.26 -1.89 3.93
C ASN A 105 -1.03 -1.64 2.44
N GLY A 106 0.17 -1.92 1.92
CA GLY A 106 0.51 -1.74 0.51
C GLY A 106 1.85 -2.35 0.15
N GLN A 107 2.10 -2.53 -1.14
CA GLN A 107 3.41 -2.92 -1.63
C GLN A 107 4.45 -1.84 -1.29
N ARG A 108 5.65 -2.29 -0.95
CA ARG A 108 6.76 -1.41 -0.63
C ARG A 108 7.78 -1.46 -1.76
N ALA A 109 8.00 -0.31 -2.37
CA ALA A 109 9.13 -0.11 -3.27
C ALA A 109 10.31 0.49 -2.50
N ASN A 110 11.50 0.31 -3.02
CA ASN A 110 12.71 0.80 -2.39
C ASN A 110 13.12 2.18 -2.89
N TYR A 111 12.17 3.00 -3.32
CA TYR A 111 12.43 4.40 -3.64
C TYR A 111 11.90 5.32 -2.55
N ALA A 112 12.56 6.44 -2.34
CA ALA A 112 12.19 7.41 -1.32
C ALA A 112 11.52 8.65 -1.91
N ASN A 113 10.46 9.09 -1.27
CA ASN A 113 10.00 10.45 -1.40
C ASN A 113 10.73 11.35 -0.38
N GLN A 114 11.25 12.49 -0.81
CA GLN A 114 11.75 13.63 0.02
C GLN A 114 12.81 13.35 1.11
N LEU A 115 13.03 12.11 1.55
CA LEU A 115 13.90 11.78 2.69
C LEU A 115 15.22 11.08 2.30
N GLY A 116 15.47 10.85 1.02
CA GLY A 116 16.73 10.32 0.53
C GLY A 116 16.96 8.81 0.65
N PHE A 117 16.01 8.04 1.21
CA PHE A 117 16.17 6.60 1.40
C PHE A 117 14.85 5.87 1.12
N GLY A 118 14.91 4.72 0.46
CA GLY A 118 13.80 3.79 0.35
C GLY A 118 13.43 3.17 1.70
N PHE A 119 12.25 2.57 1.78
CA PHE A 119 11.77 2.01 3.04
C PHE A 119 12.71 0.93 3.60
N PHE A 120 13.18 0.01 2.76
CA PHE A 120 14.08 -1.05 3.21
C PHE A 120 15.48 -0.54 3.55
N ASP A 121 15.97 0.50 2.88
CA ASP A 121 17.21 1.18 3.26
C ASP A 121 17.09 1.86 4.61
N HIS A 122 15.93 2.46 4.89
CA HIS A 122 15.64 3.04 6.20
C HIS A 122 15.62 1.94 7.28
N LEU A 123 14.94 0.81 7.03
CA LEU A 123 14.98 -0.34 7.94
C LEU A 123 16.39 -0.87 8.16
N LYS A 124 17.19 -1.01 7.11
CA LYS A 124 18.59 -1.42 7.17
C LYS A 124 19.42 -0.50 8.04
N ASN A 125 19.34 0.81 7.79
CA ASN A 125 20.07 1.83 8.52
C ASN A 125 19.68 1.89 10.00
N ASP A 126 18.40 1.79 10.31
CA ASP A 126 17.89 1.81 11.66
C ASP A 126 18.15 0.49 12.40
N SER A 127 18.08 -0.66 11.74
CA SER A 127 18.42 -1.96 12.35
C SER A 127 19.89 -2.06 12.79
N ALA A 128 20.78 -1.31 12.13
CA ALA A 128 22.18 -1.20 12.54
C ALA A 128 22.38 -0.42 13.86
N LYS A 129 21.43 0.46 14.22
CA LYS A 129 21.50 1.33 15.39
C LYS A 129 20.56 0.92 16.51
N TYR A 130 19.43 0.34 16.16
CA TYR A 130 18.33 0.02 17.06
C TYR A 130 17.89 -1.43 16.89
N LYS A 131 17.46 -2.04 17.97
CA LYS A 131 16.79 -3.33 17.90
C LYS A 131 15.37 -3.11 17.40
N LEU A 132 15.12 -3.46 16.14
CA LEU A 132 13.78 -3.41 15.57
C LEU A 132 13.06 -4.74 15.84
N SER A 133 11.88 -4.68 16.42
CA SER A 133 11.09 -5.87 16.71
C SER A 133 9.59 -5.63 16.60
N ALA A 134 8.85 -6.69 16.37
CA ALA A 134 7.40 -6.76 16.55
C ALA A 134 7.03 -8.16 17.01
N HIS A 135 5.87 -8.34 17.62
CA HIS A 135 5.36 -9.66 17.97
C HIS A 135 4.99 -10.43 16.70
N ALA A 136 4.25 -9.76 15.81
CA ALA A 136 3.91 -10.27 14.49
C ALA A 136 3.89 -9.16 13.43
N ILE A 137 4.11 -9.55 12.17
CA ILE A 137 3.88 -8.70 11.00
C ILE A 137 2.97 -9.45 10.05
N CYS A 138 1.75 -8.93 9.85
CA CYS A 138 0.85 -9.39 8.81
C CYS A 138 1.33 -8.84 7.47
N VAL A 139 1.68 -9.71 6.53
CA VAL A 139 2.30 -9.34 5.27
C VAL A 139 1.48 -9.79 4.07
N LEU A 140 1.70 -9.13 2.93
CA LEU A 140 0.97 -9.40 1.70
C LEU A 140 1.30 -10.77 1.12
N GLY A 141 2.59 -11.14 1.09
CA GLY A 141 3.06 -12.39 0.54
C GLY A 141 4.37 -12.87 1.17
N THR A 142 4.87 -14.01 0.72
CA THR A 142 6.10 -14.61 1.28
C THR A 142 7.35 -13.80 0.94
N THR A 143 7.38 -13.08 -0.19
CA THR A 143 8.44 -12.12 -0.53
C THR A 143 8.51 -11.00 0.50
N SER A 144 7.37 -10.37 0.81
CA SER A 144 7.30 -9.34 1.86
C SER A 144 7.75 -9.91 3.21
N ALA A 145 7.34 -11.14 3.55
CA ALA A 145 7.78 -11.79 4.79
C ALA A 145 9.31 -11.85 4.90
N LYS A 146 9.98 -12.29 3.84
CA LYS A 146 11.44 -12.36 3.78
C LYS A 146 12.09 -10.99 3.90
N GLN A 147 11.58 -9.98 3.18
CA GLN A 147 12.12 -8.62 3.19
C GLN A 147 12.04 -7.98 4.59
N TYR A 148 10.89 -8.06 5.26
CA TYR A 148 10.73 -7.49 6.61
C TYR A 148 11.60 -8.19 7.65
N THR A 149 11.65 -9.53 7.63
CA THR A 149 12.37 -10.31 8.64
C THR A 149 13.90 -10.23 8.51
N GLN A 150 14.43 -9.68 7.43
CA GLN A 150 15.85 -9.32 7.33
C GLN A 150 16.26 -8.26 8.37
N TYR A 151 15.36 -7.33 8.71
CA TYR A 151 15.66 -6.16 9.53
C TYR A 151 14.87 -6.13 10.84
N ILE A 152 13.72 -6.77 10.89
CA ILE A 152 12.80 -6.74 12.03
C ILE A 152 12.66 -8.14 12.61
N LYS A 153 12.96 -8.28 13.91
CA LYS A 153 12.71 -9.53 14.62
C LYS A 153 11.21 -9.67 14.89
N ALA A 154 10.50 -10.43 14.07
CA ALA A 154 9.06 -10.66 14.18
C ALA A 154 8.64 -12.02 13.62
N LYS A 155 7.45 -12.47 14.00
CA LYS A 155 6.78 -13.62 13.36
C LYS A 155 6.02 -13.09 12.15
N PRO A 156 6.37 -13.47 10.91
CA PRO A 156 5.57 -13.10 9.75
C PRO A 156 4.30 -13.96 9.69
N VAL A 157 3.19 -13.31 9.33
CA VAL A 157 1.90 -13.98 9.06
C VAL A 157 1.44 -13.55 7.68
N VAL A 158 1.41 -14.45 6.72
CA VAL A 158 0.95 -14.15 5.36
C VAL A 158 -0.57 -14.07 5.39
N THR A 159 -1.09 -12.84 5.31
CA THR A 159 -2.53 -12.55 5.35
C THR A 159 -3.08 -12.07 4.01
N GLY A 160 -2.20 -11.63 3.12
CA GLY A 160 -2.62 -10.80 1.99
C GLY A 160 -3.10 -9.42 2.45
N SER A 161 -3.76 -8.71 1.55
CA SER A 161 -4.38 -7.43 1.87
C SER A 161 -5.70 -7.65 2.61
N LEU A 162 -5.77 -7.23 3.88
CA LEU A 162 -6.99 -7.39 4.68
C LEU A 162 -8.20 -6.69 4.04
N LYS A 163 -7.98 -5.53 3.42
CA LYS A 163 -9.02 -4.79 2.69
C LYS A 163 -9.50 -5.57 1.47
N ASN A 164 -8.59 -6.08 0.67
CA ASN A 164 -8.89 -6.86 -0.52
C ASN A 164 -9.70 -8.12 -0.19
N ASN A 165 -9.31 -8.82 0.87
CA ASN A 165 -9.98 -10.03 1.35
C ASN A 165 -11.41 -9.77 1.87
N LEU A 166 -11.67 -8.54 2.40
CA LEU A 166 -13.02 -8.13 2.84
C LEU A 166 -13.95 -7.77 1.68
N ILE A 167 -13.42 -7.03 0.71
CA ILE A 167 -14.23 -6.51 -0.40
C ILE A 167 -14.71 -7.66 -1.28
N GLY A 168 -13.86 -8.67 -1.51
CA GLY A 168 -14.22 -9.84 -2.32
C GLY A 168 -14.67 -9.48 -3.73
N ASN A 169 -15.40 -10.41 -4.37
CA ASN A 169 -16.01 -10.23 -5.69
C ASN A 169 -17.47 -9.73 -5.61
N GLN A 170 -17.88 -9.20 -4.45
CA GLN A 170 -19.29 -8.86 -4.18
C GLN A 170 -19.71 -7.52 -4.79
N ILE A 171 -18.77 -6.69 -5.17
CA ILE A 171 -19.06 -5.37 -5.73
C ILE A 171 -19.14 -5.49 -7.24
N MET A 172 -20.31 -5.22 -7.79
CA MET A 172 -20.57 -5.20 -9.24
C MET A 172 -20.66 -3.74 -9.68
N PRO A 173 -19.83 -3.30 -10.63
CA PRO A 173 -19.90 -1.95 -11.17
C PRO A 173 -21.08 -1.82 -12.15
N ALA A 174 -21.50 -0.58 -12.34
CA ALA A 174 -22.54 -0.25 -13.32
C ALA A 174 -22.04 -0.29 -14.78
N GLU A 175 -20.74 -0.12 -15.01
CA GLU A 175 -20.15 -0.04 -16.34
C GLU A 175 -18.96 -0.99 -16.48
N ARG A 176 -18.84 -1.63 -17.63
CA ARG A 176 -17.77 -2.57 -17.96
C ARG A 176 -16.82 -1.97 -18.98
N PHE A 177 -15.52 -2.16 -18.75
CA PHE A 177 -14.45 -1.78 -19.68
C PHE A 177 -13.64 -3.01 -20.11
N ASP A 178 -13.15 -2.98 -21.35
CA ASP A 178 -12.19 -4.00 -21.81
C ASP A 178 -10.84 -3.79 -21.12
N ILE A 179 -10.40 -2.55 -21.00
CA ILE A 179 -9.14 -2.20 -20.34
C ILE A 179 -9.37 -1.06 -19.34
N VAL A 180 -8.87 -1.23 -18.13
CA VAL A 180 -8.76 -0.12 -17.16
C VAL A 180 -7.31 0.10 -16.77
N TYR A 181 -6.89 1.36 -16.69
CA TYR A 181 -5.61 1.75 -16.13
C TYR A 181 -5.80 2.28 -14.71
N VAL A 182 -5.11 1.69 -13.74
CA VAL A 182 -5.15 2.13 -12.34
C VAL A 182 -4.02 3.12 -12.10
N SER A 183 -4.37 4.39 -11.94
CA SER A 183 -3.45 5.48 -11.72
C SER A 183 -2.73 5.41 -10.38
N GLN A 184 -1.47 5.84 -10.40
CA GLN A 184 -0.68 6.12 -9.20
C GLN A 184 -0.32 7.59 -9.06
N HIS A 185 -0.72 8.41 -10.03
CA HIS A 185 -0.48 9.84 -9.99
C HIS A 185 -1.02 10.42 -8.68
N ALA A 186 -0.15 11.08 -7.93
CA ALA A 186 -0.52 11.79 -6.72
C ALA A 186 -0.36 13.27 -6.99
N PRO A 187 -1.42 14.05 -6.99
CA PRO A 187 -1.30 15.49 -6.95
C PRO A 187 -0.74 15.88 -5.58
N PHE A 188 0.20 16.79 -5.60
CA PHE A 188 0.88 17.25 -4.41
C PHE A 188 0.43 18.67 -4.09
N GLU A 189 0.47 19.02 -2.82
CA GLU A 189 0.27 20.41 -2.36
C GLU A 189 1.38 21.36 -2.87
N ILE A 190 2.49 20.77 -3.36
CA ILE A 190 3.63 21.46 -3.97
C ILE A 190 3.54 21.25 -5.49
N PRO A 191 3.88 22.24 -6.32
CA PRO A 191 3.97 22.07 -7.76
C PRO A 191 4.81 20.83 -8.11
N ILE A 192 4.32 19.99 -9.03
CA ILE A 192 5.00 18.76 -9.46
C ILE A 192 6.46 19.03 -9.86
N SER A 193 6.74 20.21 -10.46
CA SER A 193 8.07 20.66 -10.85
C SER A 193 9.06 20.84 -9.68
N GLU A 194 8.56 21.06 -8.47
CA GLU A 194 9.40 21.26 -7.27
C GLU A 194 9.58 19.98 -6.47
N MET A 195 8.80 18.96 -6.75
CA MET A 195 8.85 17.70 -6.02
C MET A 195 9.90 16.78 -6.62
N LYS A 196 10.72 16.17 -5.76
CA LYS A 196 11.78 15.23 -6.14
C LYS A 196 11.59 13.89 -5.47
N PHE A 197 11.92 12.85 -6.21
CA PHE A 197 12.12 11.50 -5.69
C PHE A 197 13.61 11.21 -5.62
N PHE A 198 14.05 10.54 -4.57
CA PHE A 198 15.45 10.27 -4.30
C PHE A 198 15.75 8.78 -4.45
N PHE A 199 16.91 8.47 -5.06
CA PHE A 199 17.42 7.13 -5.29
C PHE A 199 18.89 7.14 -4.88
N GLY A 200 19.16 6.78 -3.63
CA GLY A 200 20.50 6.95 -3.07
C GLY A 200 20.92 8.42 -3.10
N HIS A 201 21.94 8.73 -3.85
CA HIS A 201 22.47 10.10 -3.99
C HIS A 201 21.83 10.92 -5.11
N LYS A 202 21.00 10.30 -5.94
CA LYS A 202 20.39 10.95 -7.10
C LYS A 202 18.93 11.27 -6.85
N SER A 203 18.44 12.30 -7.53
CA SER A 203 17.04 12.69 -7.47
C SER A 203 16.50 12.93 -8.87
N ILE A 204 15.25 12.59 -9.06
CA ILE A 204 14.46 12.93 -10.24
C ILE A 204 13.27 13.81 -9.83
N THR A 205 12.76 14.58 -10.76
CA THR A 205 11.53 15.34 -10.55
C THR A 205 10.32 14.41 -10.48
N ALA A 206 9.23 14.87 -9.88
CA ALA A 206 7.97 14.13 -9.93
C ALA A 206 7.43 14.00 -11.36
N GLU A 207 7.71 14.97 -12.21
CA GLU A 207 7.34 14.90 -13.63
C GLU A 207 8.03 13.73 -14.33
N GLU A 208 9.35 13.59 -14.17
CA GLU A 208 10.11 12.44 -14.70
C GLU A 208 9.58 11.12 -14.13
N PHE A 209 9.31 11.07 -12.83
CA PHE A 209 8.78 9.87 -12.17
C PHE A 209 7.43 9.43 -12.74
N TYR A 210 6.55 10.38 -13.07
CA TYR A 210 5.22 10.08 -13.61
C TYR A 210 5.19 9.98 -15.14
N THR A 211 6.29 10.27 -15.85
CA THR A 211 6.36 10.16 -17.31
C THR A 211 5.96 8.77 -17.81
N ILE A 212 6.25 7.71 -17.07
CA ILE A 212 5.85 6.35 -17.45
C ILE A 212 4.33 6.20 -17.53
N GLU A 213 3.59 6.80 -16.61
CA GLU A 213 2.13 6.73 -16.63
C GLU A 213 1.54 7.45 -17.86
N GLN A 214 2.15 8.55 -18.26
CA GLN A 214 1.77 9.23 -19.51
C GLN A 214 2.02 8.37 -20.74
N LYS A 215 3.19 7.71 -20.83
CA LYS A 215 3.52 6.78 -21.91
C LYS A 215 2.55 5.61 -21.97
N ILE A 216 2.25 5.01 -20.82
CA ILE A 216 1.30 3.89 -20.72
C ILE A 216 -0.08 4.33 -21.20
N VAL A 217 -0.61 5.44 -20.69
CA VAL A 217 -1.96 5.91 -21.02
C VAL A 217 -2.06 6.30 -22.49
N ARG A 218 -1.04 6.95 -23.06
CA ARG A 218 -0.98 7.25 -24.50
C ARG A 218 -1.04 5.96 -25.32
N PHE A 219 -0.21 4.99 -24.99
CA PHE A 219 -0.18 3.71 -25.67
C PHE A 219 -1.55 3.01 -25.57
N LEU A 220 -2.14 2.90 -24.36
CA LEU A 220 -3.43 2.26 -24.15
C LEU A 220 -4.56 2.94 -24.91
N ALA A 221 -4.58 4.27 -24.96
CA ALA A 221 -5.56 5.02 -25.73
C ALA A 221 -5.46 4.74 -27.23
N ALA A 222 -4.23 4.69 -27.78
CA ALA A 222 -3.98 4.33 -29.18
C ALA A 222 -4.38 2.87 -29.48
N HIS A 223 -3.92 1.94 -28.64
CA HIS A 223 -4.22 0.50 -28.75
C HIS A 223 -5.73 0.23 -28.70
N SER A 224 -6.44 0.81 -27.73
CA SER A 224 -7.89 0.64 -27.58
C SER A 224 -8.67 1.19 -28.79
N LYS A 225 -8.22 2.31 -29.35
CA LYS A 225 -8.79 2.85 -30.58
C LYS A 225 -8.58 1.93 -31.78
N GLN A 226 -7.38 1.36 -31.93
CA GLN A 226 -7.04 0.45 -33.02
C GLN A 226 -7.79 -0.89 -32.93
N THR A 227 -7.99 -1.39 -31.73
CA THR A 227 -8.64 -2.69 -31.44
C THR A 227 -10.14 -2.58 -31.18
N ASN A 228 -10.70 -1.36 -31.23
CA ASN A 228 -12.11 -1.07 -30.91
C ASN A 228 -12.52 -1.58 -29.52
N GLN A 229 -11.65 -1.38 -28.52
CA GLN A 229 -11.88 -1.74 -27.13
C GLN A 229 -12.22 -0.50 -26.28
N SER A 230 -13.06 -0.70 -25.27
CA SER A 230 -13.35 0.35 -24.28
C SER A 230 -12.20 0.50 -23.31
N PHE A 231 -11.81 1.76 -23.02
CA PHE A 231 -10.68 2.09 -22.15
C PHE A 231 -11.04 3.19 -21.16
N ALA A 232 -10.68 3.00 -19.89
CA ALA A 232 -10.82 4.03 -18.87
C ALA A 232 -9.57 4.13 -17.99
N VAL A 233 -9.32 5.34 -17.49
CA VAL A 233 -8.32 5.63 -16.45
C VAL A 233 -9.04 5.79 -15.11
N LEU A 234 -8.67 4.99 -14.13
CA LEU A 234 -9.20 5.06 -12.77
C LEU A 234 -8.31 5.96 -11.91
N GLY A 235 -8.86 7.08 -11.45
CA GLY A 235 -8.16 8.06 -10.63
C GLY A 235 -7.84 7.54 -9.23
N LYS A 236 -6.75 8.04 -8.66
CA LYS A 236 -6.26 7.64 -7.34
C LYS A 236 -6.95 8.36 -6.18
N ARG A 237 -7.32 9.64 -6.39
CA ARG A 237 -7.85 10.51 -5.34
C ARG A 237 -9.19 11.12 -5.67
N THR A 238 -9.92 11.50 -4.63
CA THR A 238 -11.20 12.21 -4.73
C THR A 238 -11.04 13.73 -4.83
N ASP A 239 -10.07 14.27 -4.10
CA ASP A 239 -9.88 15.71 -3.83
C ASP A 239 -9.15 16.47 -4.94
N SER A 240 -8.47 15.76 -5.83
CA SER A 240 -7.64 16.34 -6.89
C SER A 240 -7.88 15.73 -8.26
N SER A 241 -9.07 15.19 -8.44
CA SER A 241 -9.47 14.48 -9.66
C SER A 241 -9.36 15.33 -10.93
N GLN A 242 -9.47 16.67 -10.86
CA GLN A 242 -9.33 17.54 -12.02
C GLN A 242 -7.89 17.57 -12.54
N PHE A 243 -6.89 17.78 -11.67
CA PHE A 243 -5.49 17.78 -12.08
C PHE A 243 -5.06 16.43 -12.66
N GLU A 244 -5.48 15.36 -12.04
CA GLU A 244 -5.21 14.01 -12.53
C GLU A 244 -5.88 13.74 -13.87
N ARG A 245 -7.11 14.20 -14.06
CA ARG A 245 -7.84 14.13 -15.32
C ARG A 245 -7.11 14.89 -16.43
N GLU A 246 -6.69 16.14 -16.18
CA GLU A 246 -5.97 16.97 -17.15
C GLU A 246 -4.62 16.37 -17.52
N PHE A 247 -3.90 15.81 -16.54
CA PHE A 247 -2.64 15.13 -16.76
C PHE A 247 -2.79 13.96 -17.74
N PHE A 248 -3.77 13.09 -17.54
CA PHE A 248 -3.98 11.93 -18.41
C PHE A 248 -4.65 12.32 -19.75
N ALA A 249 -5.54 13.29 -19.77
CA ALA A 249 -6.14 13.77 -21.02
C ALA A 249 -5.08 14.39 -21.94
N SER A 250 -4.16 15.17 -21.39
CA SER A 250 -3.02 15.72 -22.14
C SER A 250 -2.11 14.61 -22.68
N ALA A 251 -1.81 13.62 -21.84
CA ALA A 251 -0.97 12.49 -22.23
C ALA A 251 -1.59 11.66 -23.36
N ALA A 252 -2.90 11.43 -23.32
CA ALA A 252 -3.62 10.62 -24.29
C ALA A 252 -3.82 11.30 -25.66
N SER A 253 -3.67 12.64 -25.75
CA SER A 253 -3.90 13.38 -27.00
C SER A 253 -3.17 12.76 -28.20
N PRO A 254 -3.81 12.61 -29.39
CA PRO A 254 -5.13 13.12 -29.77
C PRO A 254 -6.34 12.22 -29.43
N TYR A 255 -6.15 11.17 -28.67
CA TYR A 255 -7.23 10.24 -28.31
C TYR A 255 -8.03 10.76 -27.13
N ASN A 256 -9.34 10.50 -27.14
CA ASN A 256 -10.19 10.76 -25.99
C ASN A 256 -10.14 9.56 -25.04
N ILE A 257 -10.05 9.83 -23.74
CA ILE A 257 -10.11 8.80 -22.69
C ILE A 257 -11.26 9.08 -21.75
N GLN A 258 -11.83 8.01 -21.20
CA GLN A 258 -12.75 8.12 -20.07
C GLN A 258 -11.93 8.14 -18.78
N PHE A 259 -12.06 9.23 -18.01
CA PHE A 259 -11.44 9.33 -16.70
C PHE A 259 -12.50 9.17 -15.62
N ILE A 260 -12.31 8.20 -14.74
CA ILE A 260 -13.23 7.88 -13.64
C ILE A 260 -12.56 8.28 -12.33
N PRO A 261 -13.04 9.34 -11.65
CA PRO A 261 -12.49 9.76 -10.38
C PRO A 261 -12.80 8.73 -9.30
N ARG A 262 -11.93 8.62 -8.31
CA ARG A 262 -12.22 7.84 -7.11
C ARG A 262 -13.30 8.58 -6.31
N THR A 263 -14.40 7.91 -5.98
CA THR A 263 -15.53 8.48 -5.24
C THR A 263 -15.66 7.90 -3.83
N SER A 264 -15.10 6.72 -3.60
CA SER A 264 -15.13 6.02 -2.31
C SER A 264 -13.89 5.14 -2.14
N ASP A 265 -13.77 4.52 -0.98
CA ASP A 265 -12.72 3.55 -0.71
C ASP A 265 -12.85 2.25 -1.51
N THR A 266 -14.03 2.00 -2.11
CA THR A 266 -14.32 0.79 -2.89
C THR A 266 -14.45 1.05 -4.39
N SER A 267 -14.63 2.32 -4.82
CA SER A 267 -14.95 2.63 -6.21
C SER A 267 -13.95 2.07 -7.23
N THR A 268 -12.64 2.12 -6.93
CA THR A 268 -11.62 1.53 -7.82
C THR A 268 -11.79 0.00 -7.95
N TYR A 269 -12.18 -0.68 -6.86
CA TYR A 269 -12.45 -2.13 -6.90
C TYR A 269 -13.69 -2.46 -7.73
N GLU A 270 -14.69 -1.60 -7.71
CA GLU A 270 -15.92 -1.78 -8.49
C GLU A 270 -15.61 -1.85 -9.99
N PHE A 271 -14.85 -0.91 -10.50
CA PHE A 271 -14.44 -0.89 -11.90
C PHE A 271 -13.43 -1.99 -12.24
N CYS A 272 -12.47 -2.26 -11.38
CA CYS A 272 -11.52 -3.35 -11.61
C CYS A 272 -12.20 -4.73 -11.64
N ASN A 273 -13.26 -4.97 -10.85
CA ASN A 273 -14.02 -6.22 -10.88
C ASN A 273 -14.68 -6.50 -12.23
N SER A 274 -15.04 -5.47 -13.00
CA SER A 274 -15.70 -5.63 -14.29
C SER A 274 -14.75 -5.54 -15.48
N ALA A 275 -13.54 -5.08 -15.27
CA ALA A 275 -12.57 -4.94 -16.35
C ALA A 275 -12.15 -6.31 -16.89
N SER A 276 -12.03 -6.41 -18.23
CA SER A 276 -11.45 -7.60 -18.83
C SER A 276 -9.94 -7.69 -18.56
N ILE A 277 -9.25 -6.53 -18.54
CA ILE A 277 -7.83 -6.41 -18.20
C ILE A 277 -7.61 -5.17 -17.35
N ILE A 278 -6.85 -5.35 -16.28
CA ILE A 278 -6.40 -4.27 -15.41
C ILE A 278 -4.95 -3.98 -15.74
N VAL A 279 -4.62 -2.72 -16.02
CA VAL A 279 -3.24 -2.28 -16.29
C VAL A 279 -2.82 -1.30 -15.20
N THR A 280 -1.60 -1.44 -14.74
CA THR A 280 -1.00 -0.49 -13.79
C THR A 280 0.52 -0.44 -13.96
N ALA A 281 1.16 0.61 -13.47
CA ALA A 281 2.61 0.62 -13.37
C ALA A 281 3.08 -0.30 -12.21
N ASP A 282 2.65 0.00 -10.98
CA ASP A 282 3.11 -0.70 -9.77
C ASP A 282 2.11 -0.56 -8.59
N SER A 283 0.81 -0.32 -8.89
CA SER A 283 -0.20 -0.14 -7.85
C SER A 283 -0.45 -1.41 -7.04
N THR A 284 -0.59 -1.27 -5.72
CA THR A 284 -1.01 -2.37 -4.84
C THR A 284 -2.32 -3.04 -5.32
N ILE A 285 -3.24 -2.26 -5.90
CA ILE A 285 -4.49 -2.79 -6.47
C ILE A 285 -4.23 -3.82 -7.57
N GLY A 286 -3.19 -3.62 -8.40
CA GLY A 286 -2.78 -4.62 -9.40
C GLY A 286 -2.44 -5.96 -8.74
N TYR A 287 -1.65 -5.95 -7.67
CA TYR A 287 -1.32 -7.17 -6.92
C TYR A 287 -2.55 -7.80 -6.26
N GLU A 288 -3.46 -6.99 -5.74
CA GLU A 288 -4.69 -7.47 -5.11
C GLU A 288 -5.59 -8.20 -6.11
N PHE A 289 -5.75 -7.66 -7.32
CA PHE A 289 -6.55 -8.30 -8.36
C PHE A 289 -5.84 -9.49 -9.01
N LEU A 290 -4.51 -9.45 -9.16
CA LEU A 290 -3.74 -10.62 -9.59
C LEU A 290 -3.94 -11.80 -8.61
N ALA A 291 -3.88 -11.54 -7.31
CA ALA A 291 -4.09 -12.54 -6.28
C ALA A 291 -5.51 -13.14 -6.30
N ARG A 292 -6.52 -12.40 -6.78
CA ARG A 292 -7.89 -12.89 -7.01
C ARG A 292 -8.03 -13.74 -8.29
N GLY A 293 -7.01 -13.75 -9.15
CA GLY A 293 -7.05 -14.43 -10.44
C GLY A 293 -7.49 -13.56 -11.63
N ASN A 294 -7.72 -12.26 -11.41
CA ASN A 294 -8.05 -11.33 -12.51
C ASN A 294 -6.86 -11.16 -13.46
N ARG A 295 -7.14 -10.82 -14.72
CA ARG A 295 -6.11 -10.51 -15.71
C ARG A 295 -5.53 -9.14 -15.42
N VAL A 296 -4.25 -9.12 -15.05
CA VAL A 296 -3.52 -7.91 -14.69
C VAL A 296 -2.24 -7.81 -15.49
N VAL A 297 -1.95 -6.61 -15.97
CA VAL A 297 -0.72 -6.27 -16.68
C VAL A 297 0.03 -5.20 -15.91
N PHE A 298 1.32 -5.44 -15.64
CA PHE A 298 2.20 -4.45 -15.01
C PHE A 298 3.16 -3.88 -16.05
N LEU A 299 3.10 -2.58 -16.25
CA LEU A 299 3.96 -1.82 -17.16
C LEU A 299 4.85 -0.90 -16.33
N SER A 300 5.82 -1.46 -15.63
CA SER A 300 6.60 -0.81 -14.57
C SER A 300 7.89 -0.16 -15.08
N GLY A 301 7.86 0.49 -16.22
CA GLY A 301 9.05 1.04 -16.87
C GLY A 301 9.62 2.33 -16.25
N ARG A 302 9.41 2.62 -14.96
CA ARG A 302 9.88 3.86 -14.32
C ARG A 302 11.38 4.04 -14.40
N ILE A 303 12.15 2.97 -14.19
CA ILE A 303 13.61 3.00 -14.27
C ILE A 303 14.12 3.43 -15.65
N ASN A 304 13.45 3.00 -16.72
CA ASN A 304 13.81 3.33 -18.09
C ASN A 304 13.23 4.67 -18.56
N ALA A 305 12.33 5.28 -17.79
CA ALA A 305 11.83 6.63 -18.04
C ALA A 305 12.79 7.70 -17.49
N VAL A 306 13.69 7.30 -16.60
CA VAL A 306 14.75 8.14 -16.03
C VAL A 306 15.98 8.03 -16.90
N SER A 307 16.86 9.03 -16.88
CA SER A 307 18.05 9.06 -17.73
C SER A 307 18.90 7.78 -17.64
N ASP A 308 19.56 7.40 -18.73
CA ASP A 308 20.45 6.22 -18.78
C ASP A 308 21.48 6.14 -17.66
N GLU A 309 21.86 7.27 -17.08
CA GLU A 309 22.80 7.37 -15.96
C GLU A 309 22.15 6.95 -14.63
N LEU A 310 20.88 7.29 -14.40
CA LEU A 310 20.10 6.84 -13.25
C LEU A 310 19.78 5.36 -13.32
N SER A 311 19.48 4.84 -14.52
CA SER A 311 19.17 3.42 -14.70
C SER A 311 20.36 2.51 -14.44
N ARG A 312 21.61 3.01 -14.52
CA ARG A 312 22.82 2.24 -14.20
C ARG A 312 23.12 2.15 -12.69
N GLU A 313 22.63 3.09 -11.91
CA GLU A 313 22.88 3.13 -10.45
C GLU A 313 21.66 2.70 -9.61
N ALA A 314 20.45 2.84 -10.15
CA ALA A 314 19.27 2.24 -9.54
C ALA A 314 19.30 0.74 -9.85
N HIS A 315 19.36 -0.08 -8.82
CA HIS A 315 19.24 -1.52 -8.99
C HIS A 315 17.85 -1.84 -9.53
N ASP A 316 17.73 -2.86 -10.37
CA ASP A 316 16.47 -3.39 -10.89
C ASP A 316 15.45 -3.69 -9.75
N THR A 317 15.94 -3.80 -8.52
CA THR A 317 15.16 -3.99 -7.30
C THR A 317 14.46 -2.74 -6.77
N ASP A 318 14.83 -1.55 -7.24
CA ASP A 318 14.24 -0.30 -6.73
C ASP A 318 12.93 0.04 -7.42
N PHE A 319 12.75 -0.46 -8.64
CA PHE A 319 11.57 -0.26 -9.47
C PHE A 319 11.18 -1.54 -10.19
N GLY A 320 9.93 -1.61 -10.51
CA GLY A 320 9.43 -2.65 -11.38
C GLY A 320 8.59 -3.68 -10.66
N PHE A 321 8.08 -4.56 -11.45
CA PHE A 321 7.25 -5.67 -11.03
C PHE A 321 7.82 -6.97 -11.59
N PRO A 322 7.79 -7.97 -10.80
CA PRO A 322 8.10 -8.01 -9.38
C PRO A 322 9.62 -7.93 -9.23
N LEU A 323 10.06 -7.29 -8.19
CA LEU A 323 11.46 -6.95 -7.95
C LEU A 323 12.45 -8.11 -8.08
N GLU A 324 12.03 -9.37 -7.95
CA GLU A 324 12.92 -10.54 -7.91
C GLU A 324 12.73 -11.48 -9.12
N LEU A 325 11.84 -11.19 -10.07
CA LEU A 325 11.46 -12.13 -11.13
C LEU A 325 11.98 -11.77 -12.51
N GLY A 326 12.86 -10.79 -12.61
CA GLY A 326 13.45 -10.33 -13.87
C GLY A 326 12.70 -9.16 -14.50
N THR A 327 13.29 -8.63 -15.59
CA THR A 327 12.86 -7.37 -16.21
C THR A 327 11.59 -7.49 -17.03
N SER A 328 11.20 -8.71 -17.41
CA SER A 328 10.02 -8.95 -18.25
C SER A 328 9.47 -10.37 -18.04
N GLY A 329 8.17 -10.55 -18.20
CA GLY A 329 7.48 -11.82 -18.07
C GLY A 329 6.19 -11.87 -18.90
N PRO A 330 5.35 -12.89 -18.66
CA PRO A 330 4.14 -13.09 -19.47
C PRO A 330 3.08 -12.00 -19.26
N PHE A 331 3.08 -11.32 -18.12
CA PHE A 331 2.10 -10.29 -17.79
C PHE A 331 2.73 -9.00 -17.19
N TRP A 332 4.03 -8.83 -17.33
CA TRP A 332 4.73 -7.61 -16.92
C TRP A 332 5.90 -7.28 -17.84
N THR A 333 6.28 -6.00 -17.84
CA THR A 333 7.55 -5.51 -18.34
C THR A 333 8.02 -4.30 -17.55
N ASN A 334 9.32 -4.21 -17.30
CA ASN A 334 9.98 -3.05 -16.72
C ASN A 334 10.59 -2.14 -17.80
N ALA A 335 10.42 -2.47 -19.08
CA ALA A 335 10.83 -1.64 -20.21
C ALA A 335 9.76 -0.58 -20.52
N ALA A 336 10.19 0.67 -20.75
CA ALA A 336 9.31 1.80 -21.06
C ALA A 336 9.16 1.99 -22.59
N ASN A 337 8.87 0.94 -23.34
CA ASN A 337 8.69 1.00 -24.79
C ASN A 337 7.38 0.32 -25.24
N GLU A 338 6.81 0.85 -26.33
CA GLU A 338 5.51 0.42 -26.83
C GLU A 338 5.48 -1.03 -27.35
N SER A 339 6.58 -1.54 -27.89
CA SER A 339 6.64 -2.93 -28.38
C SER A 339 6.52 -3.93 -27.24
N GLU A 340 7.12 -3.65 -26.10
CA GLU A 340 6.97 -4.47 -24.89
C GLU A 340 5.58 -4.33 -24.27
N PHE A 341 5.00 -3.13 -24.28
CA PHE A 341 3.62 -2.92 -23.82
C PHE A 341 2.64 -3.74 -24.65
N GLU A 342 2.77 -3.67 -25.98
CA GLU A 342 1.97 -4.46 -26.92
C GLU A 342 2.15 -5.97 -26.71
N ARG A 343 3.39 -6.44 -26.55
CA ARG A 343 3.71 -7.84 -26.31
C ARG A 343 2.99 -8.37 -25.07
N VAL A 344 3.08 -7.65 -23.95
CA VAL A 344 2.50 -8.09 -22.68
C VAL A 344 0.98 -8.08 -22.72
N ILE A 345 0.37 -7.03 -23.28
CA ILE A 345 -1.09 -6.92 -23.36
C ILE A 345 -1.64 -8.04 -24.26
N ARG A 346 -1.07 -8.24 -25.47
CA ARG A 346 -1.49 -9.32 -26.37
C ARG A 346 -1.29 -10.71 -25.75
N SER A 347 -0.20 -10.91 -25.03
CA SER A 347 0.05 -12.16 -24.30
C SER A 347 -1.11 -12.46 -23.34
N VAL A 348 -1.50 -11.49 -22.50
CA VAL A 348 -2.57 -11.68 -21.53
C VAL A 348 -3.95 -11.81 -22.20
N GLN A 349 -4.20 -11.05 -23.29
CA GLN A 349 -5.44 -11.12 -24.06
C GLN A 349 -5.65 -12.48 -24.73
N SER A 350 -4.58 -13.08 -25.25
CA SER A 350 -4.64 -14.33 -26.00
C SER A 350 -4.77 -15.59 -25.12
N MET A 351 -4.49 -15.49 -23.83
CA MET A 351 -4.58 -16.63 -22.91
C MET A 351 -6.05 -17.04 -22.66
N SER A 352 -6.33 -18.34 -22.69
CA SER A 352 -7.55 -18.87 -22.09
C SER A 352 -7.53 -18.71 -20.57
N ASP A 353 -8.67 -18.87 -19.91
CA ASP A 353 -8.72 -18.78 -18.44
C ASP A 353 -7.86 -19.84 -17.75
N ALA A 354 -7.80 -21.06 -18.31
CA ALA A 354 -6.92 -22.12 -17.82
C ALA A 354 -5.44 -21.78 -17.98
N GLN A 355 -5.03 -21.20 -19.13
CA GLN A 355 -3.66 -20.74 -19.35
C GLN A 355 -3.32 -19.59 -18.41
N TRP A 356 -4.23 -18.64 -18.22
CA TRP A 356 -4.03 -17.55 -17.28
C TRP A 356 -3.84 -18.04 -15.85
N ALA A 357 -4.74 -18.90 -15.36
CA ALA A 357 -4.63 -19.49 -14.03
C ALA A 357 -3.30 -20.24 -13.82
N SER A 358 -2.87 -21.01 -14.81
CA SER A 358 -1.57 -21.69 -14.78
C SER A 358 -0.40 -20.71 -14.77
N THR A 359 -0.49 -19.63 -15.56
CA THR A 359 0.55 -18.61 -15.67
C THR A 359 0.77 -17.88 -14.35
N ILE A 360 -0.30 -17.53 -13.62
CA ILE A 360 -0.19 -16.76 -12.37
C ILE A 360 0.06 -17.64 -11.14
N SER A 361 -0.22 -18.95 -11.21
CA SER A 361 -0.10 -19.87 -10.08
C SER A 361 1.24 -19.78 -9.32
N PRO A 362 2.42 -19.67 -9.97
CA PRO A 362 3.70 -19.56 -9.27
C PRO A 362 3.87 -18.26 -8.47
N TYR A 363 3.06 -17.25 -8.77
CA TYR A 363 3.14 -15.91 -8.17
C TYR A 363 2.14 -15.71 -7.04
N ASN A 364 1.10 -16.55 -6.97
CA ASN A 364 0.14 -16.55 -5.89
C ASN A 364 0.85 -16.87 -4.57
N GLU A 365 0.45 -16.20 -3.48
CA GLU A 365 1.10 -16.25 -2.16
C GLU A 365 2.54 -15.71 -2.10
N VAL A 366 3.30 -15.80 -3.20
CA VAL A 366 4.65 -15.22 -3.25
C VAL A 366 4.57 -13.70 -3.21
N LEU A 367 3.75 -13.13 -4.09
CA LEU A 367 3.57 -11.68 -4.20
C LEU A 367 2.48 -11.17 -3.26
N MET A 368 1.31 -11.81 -3.30
CA MET A 368 0.18 -11.46 -2.43
C MET A 368 -0.78 -12.64 -2.31
N ALA A 369 -1.03 -13.07 -1.08
CA ALA A 369 -2.07 -14.05 -0.81
C ALA A 369 -3.47 -13.42 -0.94
N TYR A 370 -4.44 -14.22 -1.38
CA TYR A 370 -5.86 -13.87 -1.32
C TYR A 370 -6.60 -14.84 -0.44
N GLN A 371 -7.16 -14.34 0.66
CA GLN A 371 -7.82 -15.15 1.68
C GLN A 371 -9.19 -14.54 2.03
N PRO A 372 -10.24 -14.85 1.25
CA PRO A 372 -11.58 -14.34 1.53
C PRO A 372 -11.96 -14.53 2.99
N GLY A 373 -12.48 -13.46 3.63
CA GLY A 373 -12.83 -13.49 5.04
C GLY A 373 -11.65 -13.36 6.02
N ASN A 374 -10.42 -13.17 5.53
CA ASN A 374 -9.22 -12.95 6.37
C ASN A 374 -8.94 -14.07 7.39
N THR A 375 -9.06 -15.32 6.96
CA THR A 375 -8.96 -16.49 7.86
C THR A 375 -7.65 -16.56 8.65
N ALA A 376 -6.49 -16.32 8.01
CA ALA A 376 -5.20 -16.33 8.70
C ALA A 376 -5.09 -15.20 9.73
N PHE A 377 -5.64 -14.02 9.43
CA PHE A 377 -5.68 -12.90 10.37
C PHE A 377 -6.55 -13.24 11.59
N ILE A 378 -7.75 -13.78 11.38
CA ILE A 378 -8.65 -14.22 12.46
C ILE A 378 -7.99 -15.32 13.31
N GLN A 379 -7.34 -16.29 12.68
CA GLN A 379 -6.61 -17.34 13.42
C GLN A 379 -5.49 -16.76 14.27
N MET A 380 -4.76 -15.77 13.75
CA MET A 380 -3.73 -15.05 14.49
C MET A 380 -4.35 -14.33 15.71
N LEU A 381 -5.44 -13.57 15.54
CA LEU A 381 -6.12 -12.90 16.65
C LEU A 381 -6.53 -13.89 17.73
N ARG A 382 -7.12 -15.03 17.36
CA ARG A 382 -7.53 -16.08 18.29
C ARG A 382 -6.35 -16.72 19.02
N SER A 383 -5.30 -17.05 18.30
CA SER A 383 -4.08 -17.66 18.89
C SER A 383 -3.41 -16.73 19.90
N GLU A 384 -3.58 -15.42 19.74
CA GLU A 384 -3.08 -14.41 20.67
C GLU A 384 -4.04 -14.10 21.83
N GLY A 385 -5.24 -14.69 21.84
CA GLY A 385 -6.27 -14.43 22.85
C GLY A 385 -6.94 -13.07 22.71
N ILE A 386 -6.97 -12.51 21.50
CA ILE A 386 -7.68 -11.25 21.21
C ILE A 386 -9.15 -11.57 20.95
N PRO A 387 -10.10 -10.98 21.70
CA PRO A 387 -11.53 -11.22 21.51
C PRO A 387 -11.97 -10.80 20.12
N THR A 388 -12.61 -11.70 19.39
CA THR A 388 -13.22 -11.39 18.09
C THR A 388 -14.71 -11.13 18.24
N LYS A 389 -15.29 -10.26 17.40
CA LYS A 389 -16.74 -9.91 17.44
C LYS A 389 -17.63 -11.16 17.43
N ASN A 390 -17.28 -12.18 16.64
CA ASN A 390 -18.07 -13.40 16.59
C ASN A 390 -18.09 -14.20 17.90
N GLU A 391 -17.05 -14.09 18.71
CA GLU A 391 -16.97 -14.79 20.00
C GLU A 391 -17.70 -14.03 21.11
N VAL A 392 -17.74 -12.68 21.02
CA VAL A 392 -18.49 -11.83 21.95
C VAL A 392 -19.99 -12.02 21.73
N THR A 393 -20.45 -12.09 20.46
CA THR A 393 -21.86 -12.30 20.14
C THR A 393 -22.38 -13.69 20.54
N GLN A 394 -21.48 -14.70 20.65
CA GLN A 394 -21.84 -16.05 21.11
C GLN A 394 -21.90 -16.18 22.66
N ARG A 395 -21.35 -15.22 23.39
CA ARG A 395 -21.33 -15.21 24.88
C ARG A 395 -22.38 -14.29 25.49
N ALA A 396 -23.01 -13.44 24.69
CA ALA A 396 -24.15 -12.56 25.06
C ALA A 396 -25.49 -13.22 24.68
#